data_89380a11a6f11f421eb617b4a0718208
#
_entry.id   89380a11a6f11f421eb617b4a0718208
#
_cell.length_a   1.000
_cell.length_b   1.000
_cell.length_c   1.000
_cell.angle_alpha   90.00
_cell.angle_beta   90.00
_cell.angle_gamma   90.00
#
_symmetry.space_group_name_H-M   'P 1'
#
loop_
_entity.id
_entity.type
_entity.pdbx_description
1 polymer ?
#
loop_
_entity_poly.entity_id
_entity_poly.type
_entity_poly.pdbx_seq_one_letter_code
_entity_poly.pdbx_strand_id
1 'polypeptide(L)'
;MLEDLTIKDFAIIDQITIEFSKGFTVLSGETGAGKSILIGALSFLLGGKAEVSQIRSGSGEASVSGTFLLDNPDPEMKSWLTEHGIEAENNRVLLRRFIRLNGKSGAWIGSVPATRSDLAEFSALLIDIHGQHEHQSLMKVSEHRKFLDSLAGITDEVCAFTSLYTSLIEKRRILEQLNSDDGERLRKIDMYTFAVKEISDANLKDGEDENLAEEEARLASYEKLYSGIESVREMLDGSEESAVPLLKRIRRENQTIAALDKTIAALDTRLENAFYELSDIAEEFNSYSQKLVYDPARLAEVQERLSLIYDLKKKYASSQSAPLSEIFDYLEKAQTMLEQLGSGAQNKEALAEEIAELEKRVYIAAKKISEKRQNIGSILSNEVSNILKTLGMGNARFSVNITEKAGSNVEQRCGPFGMDNIEFLISANAGSPLLPLARIASGGELSRVMLALKTIFARIDTVPTLVFDEIDTGIGGEVAVAVGSHLKKLAASRQIFCITHLASIAVYADNQIKIEKGVEEGKTSSHVREVRGEERAAEIARMLSGDSDSEQSLEHARSMLEKFGTPGDTLF
;
A
#
# COMPACT_ATOMS: atom_id res chain seq x y z
N MET A 1 -3.95 -7.23 8.73
CA MET A 1 -3.79 -8.61 8.20
C MET A 1 -4.73 -8.83 7.02
N LEU A 2 -4.40 -9.73 6.10
CA LEU A 2 -5.29 -10.15 5.01
C LEU A 2 -6.38 -11.09 5.55
N GLU A 3 -7.65 -10.75 5.40
CA GLU A 3 -8.79 -11.58 5.85
C GLU A 3 -9.34 -12.46 4.73
N ASP A 4 -9.46 -11.92 3.51
CA ASP A 4 -9.90 -12.68 2.34
C ASP A 4 -9.16 -12.24 1.08
N LEU A 5 -9.16 -13.13 0.10
CA LEU A 5 -8.64 -12.87 -1.25
C LEU A 5 -9.59 -13.50 -2.27
N THR A 6 -10.19 -12.68 -3.10
CA THR A 6 -11.03 -13.13 -4.21
C THR A 6 -10.30 -12.88 -5.53
N ILE A 7 -10.15 -13.94 -6.30
CA ILE A 7 -9.49 -13.94 -7.62
C ILE A 7 -10.53 -14.38 -8.65
N LYS A 8 -10.65 -13.63 -9.73
CA LYS A 8 -11.57 -13.96 -10.81
C LYS A 8 -10.90 -13.81 -12.17
N ASP A 9 -11.05 -14.83 -13.00
CA ASP A 9 -10.55 -14.87 -14.39
C ASP A 9 -9.04 -14.58 -14.53
N PHE A 10 -8.24 -15.05 -13.57
CA PHE A 10 -6.79 -14.79 -13.51
C PHE A 10 -6.00 -16.06 -13.82
N ALA A 11 -5.20 -16.06 -14.86
CA ALA A 11 -4.42 -17.18 -15.37
C ALA A 11 -5.27 -18.45 -15.60
N ILE A 12 -5.12 -19.49 -14.78
CA ILE A 12 -5.93 -20.71 -14.84
C ILE A 12 -7.08 -20.73 -13.82
N ILE A 13 -7.19 -19.69 -12.98
CA ILE A 13 -8.23 -19.56 -11.98
C ILE A 13 -9.48 -18.94 -12.62
N ASP A 14 -10.61 -19.59 -12.46
CA ASP A 14 -11.93 -19.08 -12.86
C ASP A 14 -12.43 -18.07 -11.81
N GLN A 15 -12.86 -18.61 -10.69
CA GLN A 15 -13.24 -17.80 -9.54
C GLN A 15 -12.91 -18.55 -8.26
N ILE A 16 -12.24 -17.87 -7.34
CA ILE A 16 -11.91 -18.43 -6.04
C ILE A 16 -11.98 -17.33 -4.99
N THR A 17 -12.48 -17.68 -3.81
CA THR A 17 -12.40 -16.84 -2.61
C THR A 17 -11.75 -17.67 -1.52
N ILE A 18 -10.71 -17.12 -0.91
CA ILE A 18 -9.94 -17.76 0.16
C ILE A 18 -10.06 -16.87 1.39
N GLU A 19 -10.52 -17.45 2.48
CA GLU A 19 -10.53 -16.81 3.79
C GLU A 19 -9.25 -17.18 4.54
N PHE A 20 -8.66 -16.21 5.21
CA PHE A 20 -7.40 -16.38 5.93
C PHE A 20 -7.57 -16.08 7.42
N SER A 21 -6.97 -16.92 8.22
CA SER A 21 -6.89 -16.74 9.67
C SER A 21 -5.57 -16.12 10.12
N LYS A 22 -5.51 -15.68 11.37
CA LYS A 22 -4.26 -15.26 12.03
C LYS A 22 -3.32 -16.47 12.18
N GLY A 23 -2.03 -16.18 12.35
CA GLY A 23 -1.02 -17.20 12.60
C GLY A 23 -0.28 -17.64 11.34
N PHE A 24 0.22 -18.86 11.36
CA PHE A 24 1.01 -19.45 10.29
C PHE A 24 0.13 -20.28 9.36
N THR A 25 -0.02 -19.86 8.13
CA THR A 25 -0.76 -20.57 7.08
C THR A 25 0.21 -21.11 6.02
N VAL A 26 0.12 -22.40 5.74
CA VAL A 26 0.87 -23.04 4.65
C VAL A 26 -0.03 -23.23 3.43
N LEU A 27 0.52 -22.88 2.26
CA LEU A 27 -0.05 -23.17 0.95
C LEU A 27 0.66 -24.40 0.37
N SER A 28 -0.02 -25.56 0.39
CA SER A 28 0.49 -26.83 -0.17
C SER A 28 -0.20 -27.17 -1.49
N GLY A 29 0.35 -28.14 -2.24
CA GLY A 29 -0.21 -28.61 -3.50
C GLY A 29 0.88 -29.01 -4.49
N GLU A 30 0.49 -29.56 -5.64
CA GLU A 30 1.42 -29.98 -6.68
C GLU A 30 2.17 -28.81 -7.32
N THR A 31 3.39 -29.07 -7.83
CA THR A 31 4.14 -28.09 -8.61
C THR A 31 3.37 -27.72 -9.87
N GLY A 32 3.15 -26.41 -10.08
CA GLY A 32 2.33 -25.91 -11.18
C GLY A 32 0.81 -25.94 -10.94
N ALA A 33 0.32 -26.33 -9.73
CA ALA A 33 -1.11 -26.35 -9.40
C ALA A 33 -1.74 -24.97 -9.13
N GLY A 34 -0.99 -23.87 -9.25
CA GLY A 34 -1.53 -22.54 -9.02
C GLY A 34 -0.92 -21.80 -7.84
N LYS A 35 0.04 -22.37 -7.09
CA LYS A 35 0.72 -21.69 -5.98
C LYS A 35 1.36 -20.38 -6.41
N SER A 36 2.15 -20.39 -7.47
CA SER A 36 2.76 -19.18 -8.04
C SER A 36 1.72 -18.23 -8.65
N ILE A 37 0.55 -18.74 -9.05
CA ILE A 37 -0.54 -17.92 -9.57
C ILE A 37 -1.21 -17.13 -8.44
N LEU A 38 -1.36 -17.72 -7.24
CA LEU A 38 -1.85 -17.01 -6.06
C LEU A 38 -0.91 -15.87 -5.66
N ILE A 39 0.42 -16.12 -5.65
CA ILE A 39 1.41 -15.06 -5.42
C ILE A 39 1.33 -14.01 -6.51
N GLY A 40 1.21 -14.42 -7.78
CA GLY A 40 1.05 -13.51 -8.91
C GLY A 40 -0.21 -12.64 -8.80
N ALA A 41 -1.33 -13.23 -8.37
CA ALA A 41 -2.58 -12.50 -8.13
C ALA A 41 -2.44 -11.52 -6.95
N LEU A 42 -1.80 -11.97 -5.86
CA LEU A 42 -1.52 -11.10 -4.72
C LEU A 42 -0.57 -9.96 -5.11
N SER A 43 0.53 -10.25 -5.79
CA SER A 43 1.45 -9.22 -6.32
C SER A 43 0.74 -8.26 -7.27
N PHE A 44 -0.14 -8.76 -8.13
CA PHE A 44 -0.98 -7.93 -8.99
C PHE A 44 -1.85 -6.99 -8.16
N LEU A 45 -2.56 -7.49 -7.15
CA LEU A 45 -3.39 -6.68 -6.25
C LEU A 45 -2.59 -5.57 -5.54
N LEU A 46 -1.36 -5.89 -5.13
CA LEU A 46 -0.46 -5.01 -4.36
C LEU A 46 0.33 -3.98 -5.23
N GLY A 47 -0.06 -3.77 -6.48
CA GLY A 47 0.60 -2.78 -7.34
C GLY A 47 1.67 -3.35 -8.26
N GLY A 48 1.86 -4.67 -8.33
CA GLY A 48 2.75 -5.34 -9.30
C GLY A 48 2.39 -5.01 -10.75
N LYS A 49 3.25 -5.41 -11.70
CA LYS A 49 2.99 -5.16 -13.13
C LYS A 49 1.74 -5.91 -13.60
N ALA A 50 0.84 -5.21 -14.28
CA ALA A 50 -0.34 -5.80 -14.91
C ALA A 50 0.01 -6.24 -16.32
N GLU A 51 -0.23 -7.50 -16.65
CA GLU A 51 0.02 -8.06 -17.99
C GLU A 51 -1.25 -8.73 -18.53
N VAL A 52 -1.56 -8.48 -19.80
CA VAL A 52 -2.73 -9.06 -20.46
C VAL A 52 -2.66 -10.60 -20.49
N SER A 53 -1.44 -11.17 -20.46
CA SER A 53 -1.18 -12.60 -20.34
C SER A 53 -1.70 -13.23 -19.04
N GLN A 54 -1.98 -12.42 -18.02
CA GLN A 54 -2.57 -12.85 -16.75
C GLN A 54 -4.08 -13.06 -16.82
N ILE A 55 -4.74 -12.61 -17.91
CA ILE A 55 -6.17 -12.83 -18.10
C ILE A 55 -6.39 -14.28 -18.55
N ARG A 56 -7.35 -14.95 -17.92
CA ARG A 56 -7.76 -16.32 -18.28
C ARG A 56 -8.18 -16.37 -19.74
N SER A 57 -7.75 -17.43 -20.44
CA SER A 57 -8.10 -17.65 -21.84
C SER A 57 -9.62 -17.74 -22.00
N GLY A 58 -10.19 -16.88 -22.84
CA GLY A 58 -11.63 -16.77 -23.09
C GLY A 58 -12.36 -15.74 -22.24
N SER A 59 -11.69 -15.10 -21.27
CA SER A 59 -12.27 -14.02 -20.44
C SER A 59 -11.86 -12.64 -20.96
N GLY A 60 -12.70 -11.64 -20.75
CA GLY A 60 -12.46 -10.25 -21.17
C GLY A 60 -11.69 -9.40 -20.18
N GLU A 61 -11.69 -9.83 -18.91
CA GLU A 61 -11.13 -9.09 -17.78
C GLU A 61 -10.65 -10.07 -16.71
N ALA A 62 -9.56 -9.77 -16.03
CA ALA A 62 -9.16 -10.42 -14.79
C ALA A 62 -9.28 -9.45 -13.63
N SER A 63 -9.76 -9.89 -12.47
CA SER A 63 -9.88 -9.07 -11.28
C SER A 63 -9.41 -9.81 -10.03
N VAL A 64 -8.78 -9.04 -9.13
CA VAL A 64 -8.36 -9.51 -7.82
C VAL A 64 -8.80 -8.49 -6.78
N SER A 65 -9.36 -8.96 -5.69
CA SER A 65 -9.71 -8.13 -4.53
C SER A 65 -9.33 -8.84 -3.23
N GLY A 66 -9.00 -8.07 -2.20
CA GLY A 66 -8.66 -8.60 -0.89
C GLY A 66 -9.01 -7.60 0.20
N THR A 67 -9.55 -8.10 1.30
CA THR A 67 -9.90 -7.32 2.49
C THR A 67 -8.77 -7.38 3.51
N PHE A 68 -8.31 -6.22 3.93
CA PHE A 68 -7.27 -6.08 4.95
C PHE A 68 -7.86 -5.52 6.24
N LEU A 69 -7.70 -6.25 7.33
CA LEU A 69 -8.00 -5.77 8.68
C LEU A 69 -6.81 -4.96 9.21
N LEU A 70 -7.08 -3.74 9.62
CA LEU A 70 -6.11 -2.80 10.20
C LEU A 70 -6.21 -2.82 11.73
N ASP A 71 -5.66 -3.87 12.35
CA ASP A 71 -5.58 -3.94 13.82
C ASP A 71 -4.50 -2.96 14.30
N ASN A 72 -4.90 -1.85 14.94
CA ASN A 72 -4.00 -0.82 15.46
C ASN A 72 -3.03 -0.25 14.40
N PRO A 73 -3.54 0.43 13.36
CA PRO A 73 -2.68 1.02 12.34
C PRO A 73 -1.69 2.00 12.97
N ASP A 74 -0.43 1.91 12.55
CA ASP A 74 0.62 2.81 13.00
C ASP A 74 0.39 4.26 12.54
N PRO A 75 1.13 5.23 13.07
CA PRO A 75 0.97 6.64 12.67
C PRO A 75 1.20 6.88 11.18
N GLU A 76 2.15 6.17 10.54
CA GLU A 76 2.46 6.31 9.11
C GLU A 76 1.28 5.85 8.27
N MET A 77 0.68 4.70 8.61
CA MET A 77 -0.52 4.19 7.92
C MET A 77 -1.73 5.10 8.11
N LYS A 78 -1.93 5.64 9.32
CA LYS A 78 -3.03 6.60 9.59
C LYS A 78 -2.87 7.88 8.79
N SER A 79 -1.65 8.44 8.75
CA SER A 79 -1.34 9.64 7.96
C SER A 79 -1.63 9.38 6.48
N TRP A 80 -1.12 8.26 5.96
CA TRP A 80 -1.33 7.89 4.56
C TRP A 80 -2.82 7.77 4.19
N LEU A 81 -3.63 7.09 5.02
CA LEU A 81 -5.07 6.96 4.80
C LEU A 81 -5.77 8.32 4.81
N THR A 82 -5.41 9.19 5.76
CA THR A 82 -5.99 10.54 5.88
C THR A 82 -5.65 11.40 4.66
N GLU A 83 -4.38 11.40 4.24
CA GLU A 83 -3.90 12.17 3.09
C GLU A 83 -4.58 11.76 1.77
N HIS A 84 -4.99 10.48 1.66
CA HIS A 84 -5.67 9.96 0.47
C HIS A 84 -7.20 9.91 0.60
N GLY A 85 -7.76 10.45 1.69
CA GLY A 85 -9.21 10.48 1.91
C GLY A 85 -9.86 9.11 2.00
N ILE A 86 -9.13 8.11 2.54
CA ILE A 86 -9.61 6.73 2.63
C ILE A 86 -10.06 6.44 4.05
N GLU A 87 -11.33 6.09 4.20
CA GLU A 87 -11.90 5.64 5.46
C GLU A 87 -11.88 4.11 5.57
N ALA A 88 -11.42 3.61 6.70
CA ALA A 88 -11.46 2.19 7.01
C ALA A 88 -12.80 1.83 7.66
N GLU A 89 -13.67 1.12 6.96
CA GLU A 89 -14.95 0.66 7.49
C GLU A 89 -14.73 -0.52 8.46
N ASN A 90 -15.08 -0.33 9.73
CA ASN A 90 -14.85 -1.33 10.79
C ASN A 90 -13.40 -1.82 10.86
N ASN A 91 -12.44 -0.92 10.71
CA ASN A 91 -11.01 -1.21 10.60
C ASN A 91 -10.64 -2.11 9.40
N ARG A 92 -11.44 -2.14 8.36
CA ARG A 92 -11.18 -2.92 7.14
C ARG A 92 -11.02 -2.00 5.94
N VAL A 93 -10.08 -2.36 5.07
CA VAL A 93 -9.89 -1.71 3.78
C VAL A 93 -9.89 -2.77 2.70
N LEU A 94 -10.75 -2.61 1.71
CA LEU A 94 -10.81 -3.47 0.53
C LEU A 94 -9.87 -2.91 -0.54
N LEU A 95 -8.90 -3.71 -0.96
CA LEU A 95 -8.14 -3.45 -2.18
C LEU A 95 -8.82 -4.17 -3.34
N ARG A 96 -8.92 -3.51 -4.47
CA ARG A 96 -9.45 -4.12 -5.70
C ARG A 96 -8.65 -3.66 -6.90
N ARG A 97 -8.32 -4.60 -7.80
CA ARG A 97 -7.65 -4.30 -9.05
C ARG A 97 -8.18 -5.18 -10.18
N PHE A 98 -8.25 -4.61 -11.40
CA PHE A 98 -8.59 -5.37 -12.60
C PHE A 98 -7.68 -5.00 -13.77
N ILE A 99 -7.64 -5.89 -14.77
CA ILE A 99 -7.02 -5.66 -16.08
C ILE A 99 -7.92 -6.23 -17.17
N ARG A 100 -8.05 -5.51 -18.29
CA ARG A 100 -8.82 -5.88 -19.47
C ARG A 100 -7.94 -6.24 -20.65
N LEU A 101 -8.48 -6.98 -21.60
CA LEU A 101 -7.78 -7.37 -22.84
C LEU A 101 -7.22 -6.18 -23.64
N ASN A 102 -7.82 -5.01 -23.54
CA ASN A 102 -7.33 -3.79 -24.19
C ASN A 102 -6.16 -3.12 -23.42
N GLY A 103 -5.62 -3.77 -22.40
CA GLY A 103 -4.53 -3.27 -21.55
C GLY A 103 -4.94 -2.23 -20.51
N LYS A 104 -6.21 -1.79 -20.48
CA LYS A 104 -6.69 -0.88 -19.42
C LYS A 104 -6.76 -1.62 -18.09
N SER A 105 -6.20 -1.01 -17.04
CA SER A 105 -6.30 -1.49 -15.67
C SER A 105 -6.85 -0.39 -14.77
N GLY A 106 -7.57 -0.78 -13.73
CA GLY A 106 -8.06 0.13 -12.70
C GLY A 106 -7.83 -0.47 -11.31
N ALA A 107 -7.70 0.39 -10.33
CA ALA A 107 -7.46 0.01 -8.95
C ALA A 107 -8.26 0.89 -7.98
N TRP A 108 -8.59 0.33 -6.83
CA TRP A 108 -9.26 1.02 -5.74
C TRP A 108 -8.69 0.60 -4.39
N ILE A 109 -8.65 1.56 -3.48
CA ILE A 109 -8.38 1.35 -2.06
C ILE A 109 -9.63 1.83 -1.32
N GLY A 110 -10.37 0.91 -0.69
CA GLY A 110 -11.71 1.20 -0.21
C GLY A 110 -12.64 1.62 -1.35
N SER A 111 -13.28 2.77 -1.20
CA SER A 111 -14.14 3.39 -2.22
C SER A 111 -13.38 4.32 -3.18
N VAL A 112 -12.10 4.65 -2.91
CA VAL A 112 -11.34 5.66 -3.64
C VAL A 112 -10.57 5.02 -4.81
N PRO A 113 -10.68 5.56 -6.04
CA PRO A 113 -9.82 5.15 -7.14
C PRO A 113 -8.35 5.44 -6.84
N ALA A 114 -7.48 4.49 -7.12
CA ALA A 114 -6.06 4.57 -6.80
C ALA A 114 -5.20 4.34 -8.02
N THR A 115 -4.02 4.95 -8.02
CA THR A 115 -2.99 4.66 -9.01
C THR A 115 -2.23 3.38 -8.64
N ARG A 116 -1.40 2.89 -9.55
CA ARG A 116 -0.49 1.78 -9.25
C ARG A 116 0.51 2.15 -8.14
N SER A 117 0.96 3.40 -8.09
CA SER A 117 1.90 3.89 -7.07
C SER A 117 1.25 3.86 -5.69
N ASP A 118 0.05 4.43 -5.58
CA ASP A 118 -0.72 4.46 -4.33
C ASP A 118 -0.96 3.05 -3.79
N LEU A 119 -1.32 2.10 -4.69
CA LEU A 119 -1.44 0.69 -4.30
C LEU A 119 -0.12 0.13 -3.76
N ALA A 120 1.01 0.39 -4.44
CA ALA A 120 2.30 -0.13 -4.04
C ALA A 120 2.76 0.49 -2.71
N GLU A 121 2.53 1.78 -2.50
CA GLU A 121 2.85 2.49 -1.26
C GLU A 121 2.01 1.97 -0.10
N PHE A 122 0.70 1.94 -0.26
CA PHE A 122 -0.19 1.44 0.79
C PHE A 122 0.04 -0.05 1.09
N SER A 123 0.25 -0.85 0.06
CA SER A 123 0.50 -2.29 0.21
C SER A 123 1.80 -2.58 0.97
N ALA A 124 2.83 -1.74 0.83
CA ALA A 124 4.07 -1.89 1.58
C ALA A 124 3.89 -1.76 3.10
N LEU A 125 2.82 -1.09 3.55
CA LEU A 125 2.44 -1.00 4.96
C LEU A 125 1.62 -2.21 5.44
N LEU A 126 1.06 -3.01 4.52
CA LEU A 126 0.14 -4.11 4.83
C LEU A 126 0.79 -5.49 4.74
N ILE A 127 1.64 -5.70 3.73
CA ILE A 127 2.14 -7.01 3.39
C ILE A 127 3.52 -6.94 2.74
N ASP A 128 4.38 -7.87 3.09
CA ASP A 128 5.72 -8.01 2.52
C ASP A 128 5.88 -9.41 1.92
N ILE A 129 6.24 -9.48 0.63
CA ILE A 129 6.38 -10.74 -0.10
C ILE A 129 7.87 -11.04 -0.30
N HIS A 130 8.33 -12.18 0.22
CA HIS A 130 9.71 -12.64 0.15
C HIS A 130 9.84 -13.80 -0.84
N GLY A 131 10.46 -13.55 -2.00
CA GLY A 131 10.62 -14.50 -3.10
C GLY A 131 11.17 -13.82 -4.35
N GLN A 132 10.95 -14.40 -5.52
CA GLN A 132 11.41 -13.85 -6.81
C GLN A 132 10.66 -12.57 -7.26
N HIS A 133 9.55 -12.22 -6.63
CA HIS A 133 8.70 -11.09 -7.02
C HIS A 133 8.83 -9.96 -6.00
N GLU A 134 9.55 -8.91 -6.39
CA GLU A 134 10.04 -7.81 -5.57
C GLU A 134 8.94 -6.88 -5.02
N HIS A 135 8.62 -7.00 -3.75
CA HIS A 135 8.11 -5.91 -2.91
C HIS A 135 8.73 -6.04 -1.51
N GLN A 136 10.02 -5.70 -1.37
CA GLN A 136 10.75 -5.89 -0.12
C GLN A 136 11.32 -4.56 0.36
N SER A 137 10.80 -4.04 1.47
CA SER A 137 11.32 -2.83 2.12
C SER A 137 12.81 -2.96 2.45
N LEU A 138 13.23 -4.12 2.95
CA LEU A 138 14.63 -4.41 3.32
C LEU A 138 15.62 -4.47 2.14
N MET A 139 15.16 -4.51 0.89
CA MET A 139 16.04 -4.41 -0.28
C MET A 139 16.46 -2.97 -0.58
N LYS A 140 15.72 -2.00 -0.05
CA LYS A 140 16.03 -0.58 -0.25
C LYS A 140 17.06 -0.13 0.78
N VAL A 141 18.23 0.30 0.33
CA VAL A 141 19.30 0.82 1.20
C VAL A 141 18.80 1.97 2.10
N SER A 142 17.87 2.78 1.62
CA SER A 142 17.24 3.86 2.41
C SER A 142 16.53 3.37 3.67
N GLU A 143 16.02 2.13 3.67
CA GLU A 143 15.30 1.57 4.81
C GLU A 143 16.24 0.93 5.85
N HIS A 144 17.45 0.50 5.45
CA HIS A 144 18.42 -0.14 6.35
C HIS A 144 18.70 0.72 7.58
N ARG A 145 18.83 2.04 7.39
CA ARG A 145 19.02 2.99 8.48
C ARG A 145 17.83 3.00 9.45
N LYS A 146 16.61 3.06 8.93
CA LYS A 146 15.39 3.11 9.76
C LYS A 146 15.28 1.86 10.63
N PHE A 147 15.51 0.68 10.05
CA PHE A 147 15.52 -0.58 10.81
C PHE A 147 16.60 -0.60 11.88
N LEU A 148 17.82 -0.15 11.55
CA LEU A 148 18.92 -0.10 12.51
C LEU A 148 18.64 0.89 13.64
N ASP A 149 18.12 2.07 13.34
CA ASP A 149 17.77 3.12 14.31
C ASP A 149 16.65 2.64 15.25
N SER A 150 15.63 1.98 14.71
CA SER A 150 14.54 1.39 15.50
C SER A 150 15.05 0.28 16.41
N LEU A 151 15.92 -0.61 15.90
CA LEU A 151 16.51 -1.68 16.71
C LEU A 151 17.43 -1.13 17.82
N ALA A 152 18.13 -0.03 17.54
CA ALA A 152 18.97 0.67 18.51
C ALA A 152 18.14 1.48 19.54
N GLY A 153 16.83 1.66 19.31
CA GLY A 153 15.95 2.50 20.12
C GLY A 153 16.33 3.98 20.11
N ILE A 154 16.87 4.48 18.97
CA ILE A 154 17.39 5.85 18.84
C ILE A 154 16.54 6.72 17.90
N THR A 155 15.34 6.28 17.54
CA THR A 155 14.46 7.01 16.60
C THR A 155 14.22 8.45 17.04
N ASP A 156 13.91 8.66 18.33
CA ASP A 156 13.69 10.00 18.90
C ASP A 156 14.95 10.86 18.88
N GLU A 157 16.12 10.26 19.13
CA GLU A 157 17.42 10.96 19.06
C GLU A 157 17.73 11.38 17.62
N VAL A 158 17.39 10.54 16.64
CA VAL A 158 17.54 10.84 15.20
C VAL A 158 16.55 11.95 14.79
N CYS A 159 15.32 11.94 15.27
CA CYS A 159 14.35 13.01 15.03
C CYS A 159 14.84 14.36 15.60
N ALA A 160 15.34 14.35 16.84
CA ALA A 160 15.93 15.55 17.46
C ALA A 160 17.17 16.04 16.68
N PHE A 161 18.02 15.11 16.23
CA PHE A 161 19.14 15.43 15.36
C PHE A 161 18.71 16.03 14.04
N THR A 162 17.68 15.48 13.39
CA THR A 162 17.15 16.00 12.13
C THR A 162 16.71 17.46 12.28
N SER A 163 16.00 17.78 13.37
CA SER A 163 15.59 19.15 13.67
C SER A 163 16.79 20.08 13.85
N LEU A 164 17.80 19.62 14.58
CA LEU A 164 19.03 20.38 14.83
C LEU A 164 19.81 20.61 13.52
N TYR A 165 19.94 19.59 12.69
CA TYR A 165 20.60 19.66 11.39
C TYR A 165 19.87 20.60 10.43
N THR A 166 18.54 20.49 10.36
CA THR A 166 17.71 21.36 9.54
C THR A 166 17.89 22.82 9.94
N SER A 167 17.91 23.11 11.24
CA SER A 167 18.19 24.47 11.75
C SER A 167 19.58 24.97 11.36
N LEU A 168 20.60 24.11 11.40
CA LEU A 168 21.95 24.46 10.95
C LEU A 168 21.96 24.83 9.45
N ILE A 169 21.37 23.97 8.60
CA ILE A 169 21.34 24.19 7.15
C ILE A 169 20.57 25.47 6.82
N GLU A 170 19.45 25.73 7.50
CA GLU A 170 18.66 26.93 7.30
C GLU A 170 19.44 28.20 7.66
N LYS A 171 20.12 28.20 8.82
CA LYS A 171 20.97 29.33 9.24
C LYS A 171 22.18 29.53 8.31
N ARG A 172 22.82 28.47 7.84
CA ARG A 172 23.90 28.58 6.83
C ARG A 172 23.37 29.16 5.51
N ARG A 173 22.21 28.70 5.06
CA ARG A 173 21.58 29.25 3.86
C ARG A 173 21.29 30.73 4.00
N ILE A 174 20.85 31.18 5.18
CA ILE A 174 20.66 32.62 5.48
C ILE A 174 22.00 33.35 5.41
N LEU A 175 23.06 32.79 6.01
CA LEU A 175 24.38 33.43 5.98
C LEU A 175 24.95 33.56 4.57
N GLU A 176 24.80 32.49 3.73
CA GLU A 176 25.18 32.56 2.32
C GLU A 176 24.42 33.60 1.55
N GLN A 177 23.12 33.73 1.82
CA GLN A 177 22.28 34.75 1.22
C GLN A 177 22.71 36.19 1.59
N LEU A 178 23.13 36.36 2.86
CA LEU A 178 23.67 37.64 3.34
C LEU A 178 25.07 37.94 2.77
N ASN A 179 25.78 36.92 2.31
CA ASN A 179 27.13 37.06 1.73
C ASN A 179 27.12 37.17 0.20
N SER A 180 26.01 36.86 -0.48
CA SER A 180 25.88 37.03 -1.93
C SER A 180 25.68 38.49 -2.31
N ASP A 181 26.10 38.87 -3.52
CA ASP A 181 26.07 40.23 -4.04
C ASP A 181 24.72 40.92 -3.85
N ASP A 182 24.72 42.23 -3.65
CA ASP A 182 23.53 43.09 -3.44
C ASP A 182 22.41 42.86 -4.47
N GLY A 183 22.74 42.49 -5.70
CA GLY A 183 21.76 42.18 -6.73
C GLY A 183 20.93 40.89 -6.47
N GLU A 184 21.53 39.85 -5.91
CA GLU A 184 20.80 38.63 -5.53
C GLU A 184 20.00 38.83 -4.25
N ARG A 185 20.51 39.63 -3.33
CA ARG A 185 19.82 40.03 -2.09
C ARG A 185 18.53 40.76 -2.39
N LEU A 186 18.58 41.74 -3.29
CA LEU A 186 17.39 42.47 -3.73
C LEU A 186 16.35 41.55 -4.38
N ARG A 187 16.78 40.65 -5.26
CA ARG A 187 15.85 39.67 -5.88
C ARG A 187 15.17 38.78 -4.84
N LYS A 188 15.87 38.33 -3.80
CA LYS A 188 15.30 37.50 -2.74
C LYS A 188 14.35 38.28 -1.85
N ILE A 189 14.69 39.55 -1.53
CA ILE A 189 13.78 40.46 -0.85
C ILE A 189 12.49 40.59 -1.66
N ASP A 190 12.59 40.83 -2.96
CA ASP A 190 11.42 40.93 -3.84
C ASP A 190 10.59 39.62 -3.84
N MET A 191 11.25 38.45 -3.93
CA MET A 191 10.58 37.14 -3.93
C MET A 191 9.83 36.88 -2.62
N TYR A 192 10.47 37.10 -1.46
CA TYR A 192 9.79 36.90 -0.17
C TYR A 192 8.73 37.94 0.08
N THR A 193 8.96 39.18 -0.34
CA THR A 193 7.95 40.26 -0.28
C THR A 193 6.72 39.89 -1.09
N PHE A 194 6.95 39.36 -2.29
CA PHE A 194 5.85 38.86 -3.13
C PHE A 194 5.11 37.70 -2.47
N ALA A 195 5.83 36.68 -1.95
CA ALA A 195 5.23 35.52 -1.29
C ALA A 195 4.42 35.95 -0.04
N VAL A 196 4.98 36.80 0.81
CA VAL A 196 4.28 37.32 1.99
C VAL A 196 3.02 38.05 1.58
N LYS A 197 3.12 38.90 0.55
CA LYS A 197 1.96 39.64 0.04
C LYS A 197 0.91 38.71 -0.54
N GLU A 198 1.29 37.76 -1.41
CA GLU A 198 0.37 36.83 -2.07
C GLU A 198 -0.39 35.97 -1.05
N ILE A 199 0.32 35.42 -0.04
CA ILE A 199 -0.31 34.63 1.02
C ILE A 199 -1.20 35.48 1.93
N SER A 200 -0.74 36.69 2.28
CA SER A 200 -1.53 37.61 3.14
C SER A 200 -2.78 38.11 2.45
N ASP A 201 -2.67 38.51 1.17
CA ASP A 201 -3.80 38.99 0.35
C ASP A 201 -4.85 37.85 0.15
N ALA A 202 -4.43 36.62 0.12
CA ALA A 202 -5.33 35.46 0.04
C ALA A 202 -6.20 35.26 1.29
N ASN A 203 -5.84 35.86 2.42
CA ASN A 203 -6.59 35.85 3.68
C ASN A 203 -7.13 34.45 4.03
N LEU A 204 -6.21 33.47 4.05
CA LEU A 204 -6.51 32.06 4.35
C LEU A 204 -6.94 31.91 5.81
N LYS A 205 -7.86 30.99 6.05
CA LYS A 205 -8.30 30.59 7.39
C LYS A 205 -7.91 29.16 7.66
N ASP A 206 -7.55 28.87 8.90
CA ASP A 206 -7.20 27.51 9.30
C ASP A 206 -8.38 26.55 9.06
N GLY A 207 -8.10 25.39 8.43
CA GLY A 207 -9.12 24.41 8.04
C GLY A 207 -10.08 24.85 6.93
N GLU A 208 -9.80 25.98 6.23
CA GLU A 208 -10.66 26.49 5.15
C GLU A 208 -10.74 25.51 3.98
N ASP A 209 -9.64 24.89 3.63
CA ASP A 209 -9.53 23.92 2.53
C ASP A 209 -10.35 22.65 2.78
N GLU A 210 -10.31 22.11 4.00
CA GLU A 210 -11.10 20.95 4.38
C GLU A 210 -12.60 21.26 4.33
N ASN A 211 -13.00 22.38 4.92
CA ASN A 211 -14.40 22.81 4.91
C ASN A 211 -14.94 23.05 3.50
N LEU A 212 -14.13 23.68 2.64
CA LEU A 212 -14.50 23.94 1.25
C LEU A 212 -14.52 22.65 0.41
N ALA A 213 -13.60 21.71 0.66
CA ALA A 213 -13.60 20.42 -0.02
C ALA A 213 -14.83 19.57 0.34
N GLU A 214 -15.24 19.59 1.61
CA GLU A 214 -16.50 18.96 2.03
C GLU A 214 -17.72 19.63 1.38
N GLU A 215 -17.73 20.96 1.33
CA GLU A 215 -18.78 21.74 0.68
C GLU A 215 -18.82 21.47 -0.83
N GLU A 216 -17.67 21.42 -1.51
CA GLU A 216 -17.56 21.08 -2.94
C GLU A 216 -18.10 19.69 -3.22
N ALA A 217 -17.66 18.67 -2.46
CA ALA A 217 -18.10 17.29 -2.62
C ALA A 217 -19.63 17.17 -2.49
N ARG A 218 -20.21 17.90 -1.53
CA ARG A 218 -21.66 17.96 -1.35
C ARG A 218 -22.33 18.62 -2.54
N LEU A 219 -21.88 19.81 -2.96
CA LEU A 219 -22.46 20.57 -4.08
C LEU A 219 -22.29 19.83 -5.41
N ALA A 220 -21.14 19.21 -5.67
CA ALA A 220 -20.90 18.39 -6.84
C ALA A 220 -21.78 17.14 -6.88
N SER A 221 -22.11 16.58 -5.73
CA SER A 221 -23.08 15.47 -5.63
C SER A 221 -24.50 15.93 -6.02
N TYR A 222 -24.88 17.13 -5.58
CA TYR A 222 -26.14 17.75 -5.99
C TYR A 222 -26.16 18.08 -7.49
N GLU A 223 -25.07 18.57 -8.05
CA GLU A 223 -24.94 18.81 -9.50
C GLU A 223 -25.14 17.55 -10.32
N LYS A 224 -24.45 16.45 -9.92
CA LYS A 224 -24.59 15.14 -10.59
C LYS A 224 -26.02 14.63 -10.50
N LEU A 225 -26.64 14.76 -9.33
CA LEU A 225 -28.03 14.35 -9.13
C LEU A 225 -28.98 15.18 -10.00
N TYR A 226 -28.81 16.51 -9.99
CA TYR A 226 -29.62 17.42 -10.81
C TYR A 226 -29.45 17.12 -12.31
N SER A 227 -28.19 17.01 -12.78
CA SER A 227 -27.88 16.69 -14.18
C SER A 227 -28.42 15.33 -14.60
N GLY A 228 -28.33 14.32 -13.73
CA GLY A 228 -28.89 13.00 -13.99
C GLY A 228 -30.40 13.02 -14.11
N ILE A 229 -31.08 13.75 -13.23
CA ILE A 229 -32.55 13.90 -13.24
C ILE A 229 -33.00 14.67 -14.48
N GLU A 230 -32.30 15.76 -14.83
CA GLU A 230 -32.60 16.50 -16.04
C GLU A 230 -32.41 15.66 -17.31
N SER A 231 -31.35 14.85 -17.36
CA SER A 231 -31.13 13.93 -18.47
C SER A 231 -32.26 12.89 -18.59
N VAL A 232 -32.72 12.31 -17.49
CA VAL A 232 -33.86 11.37 -17.48
C VAL A 232 -35.14 12.08 -17.88
N ARG A 233 -35.37 13.27 -17.38
CA ARG A 233 -36.55 14.09 -17.72
C ARG A 233 -36.60 14.40 -19.22
N GLU A 234 -35.44 14.80 -19.80
CA GLU A 234 -35.35 15.08 -21.23
C GLU A 234 -35.60 13.84 -22.09
N MET A 235 -35.07 12.67 -21.67
CA MET A 235 -35.36 11.40 -22.34
C MET A 235 -36.82 10.95 -22.20
N LEU A 236 -37.49 11.27 -21.09
CA LEU A 236 -38.89 10.90 -20.87
C LEU A 236 -39.87 11.84 -21.60
N ASP A 237 -39.69 13.16 -21.50
CA ASP A 237 -40.70 14.12 -22.01
C ASP A 237 -40.10 15.44 -22.53
N GLY A 238 -38.77 15.51 -22.79
CA GLY A 238 -38.08 16.76 -23.20
C GLY A 238 -38.26 17.14 -24.68
N SER A 239 -38.68 16.25 -25.56
CA SER A 239 -38.83 16.49 -27.00
C SER A 239 -39.91 15.61 -27.64
N GLU A 240 -40.29 15.89 -28.88
CA GLU A 240 -41.25 15.05 -29.61
C GLU A 240 -40.73 13.59 -29.86
N GLU A 241 -39.44 13.37 -29.74
CA GLU A 241 -38.78 12.06 -29.88
C GLU A 241 -38.52 11.36 -28.54
N SER A 242 -38.88 11.98 -27.43
CA SER A 242 -38.75 11.38 -26.11
C SER A 242 -39.81 10.30 -25.86
N ALA A 243 -39.61 9.51 -24.78
CA ALA A 243 -40.37 8.28 -24.54
C ALA A 243 -41.88 8.49 -24.48
N VAL A 244 -42.36 9.50 -23.72
CA VAL A 244 -43.81 9.76 -23.52
C VAL A 244 -44.48 10.24 -24.81
N PRO A 245 -43.99 11.28 -25.53
CA PRO A 245 -44.52 11.65 -26.85
C PRO A 245 -44.45 10.54 -27.88
N LEU A 246 -43.37 9.79 -27.91
CA LEU A 246 -43.22 8.65 -28.82
C LEU A 246 -44.26 7.56 -28.54
N LEU A 247 -44.45 7.21 -27.25
CA LEU A 247 -45.43 6.20 -26.85
C LEU A 247 -46.84 6.69 -27.13
N LYS A 248 -47.10 7.99 -26.96
CA LYS A 248 -48.39 8.62 -27.34
C LYS A 248 -48.65 8.48 -28.83
N ARG A 249 -47.63 8.66 -29.68
CA ARG A 249 -47.74 8.47 -31.14
C ARG A 249 -47.97 7.01 -31.49
N ILE A 250 -47.21 6.09 -30.87
CA ILE A 250 -47.38 4.63 -31.05
C ILE A 250 -48.82 4.21 -30.68
N ARG A 251 -49.34 4.69 -29.55
CA ARG A 251 -50.69 4.41 -29.10
C ARG A 251 -51.73 4.88 -30.10
N ARG A 252 -51.56 6.09 -30.66
CA ARG A 252 -52.48 6.64 -31.68
C ARG A 252 -52.52 5.78 -32.95
N GLU A 253 -51.33 5.33 -33.41
CA GLU A 253 -51.24 4.43 -34.54
C GLU A 253 -51.86 3.06 -34.24
N ASN A 254 -51.58 2.52 -33.02
CA ASN A 254 -52.15 1.25 -32.58
C ASN A 254 -53.66 1.29 -32.44
N GLN A 255 -54.27 2.37 -31.94
CA GLN A 255 -55.72 2.54 -31.87
C GLN A 255 -56.38 2.44 -33.25
N THR A 256 -55.71 2.95 -34.30
CA THR A 256 -56.20 2.87 -35.68
C THR A 256 -56.17 1.41 -36.17
N ILE A 257 -55.16 0.63 -35.80
CA ILE A 257 -55.05 -0.78 -36.17
C ILE A 257 -55.99 -1.66 -35.32
N ALA A 258 -56.10 -1.38 -34.02
CA ALA A 258 -56.98 -2.11 -33.10
C ALA A 258 -58.47 -1.99 -33.47
N ALA A 259 -58.86 -0.90 -34.15
CA ALA A 259 -60.19 -0.75 -34.73
C ALA A 259 -60.48 -1.72 -35.90
N LEU A 260 -59.41 -2.22 -36.54
CA LEU A 260 -59.50 -3.14 -37.69
C LEU A 260 -59.38 -4.62 -37.27
N ASP A 261 -58.66 -4.90 -36.15
CA ASP A 261 -58.44 -6.27 -35.66
C ASP A 261 -58.58 -6.35 -34.13
N LYS A 262 -59.60 -7.08 -33.67
CA LYS A 262 -59.90 -7.27 -32.25
C LYS A 262 -58.80 -8.01 -31.48
N THR A 263 -57.95 -8.75 -32.13
CA THR A 263 -56.82 -9.45 -31.46
C THR A 263 -55.77 -8.47 -30.95
N ILE A 264 -55.73 -7.27 -31.49
CA ILE A 264 -54.80 -6.20 -31.13
C ILE A 264 -55.33 -5.37 -29.93
N ALA A 265 -56.59 -5.48 -29.59
CA ALA A 265 -57.21 -4.70 -28.50
C ALA A 265 -56.52 -4.92 -27.14
N ALA A 266 -56.02 -6.13 -26.86
CA ALA A 266 -55.24 -6.41 -25.64
C ALA A 266 -53.88 -5.68 -25.61
N LEU A 267 -53.29 -5.42 -26.77
CA LEU A 267 -52.06 -4.62 -26.89
C LEU A 267 -52.36 -3.13 -26.71
N ASP A 268 -53.52 -2.67 -27.15
CA ASP A 268 -53.94 -1.28 -26.96
C ASP A 268 -54.06 -0.93 -25.47
N THR A 269 -54.71 -1.77 -24.68
CA THR A 269 -54.83 -1.60 -23.22
C THR A 269 -53.44 -1.62 -22.56
N ARG A 270 -52.52 -2.47 -23.03
CA ARG A 270 -51.16 -2.52 -22.49
C ARG A 270 -50.38 -1.27 -22.84
N LEU A 271 -50.51 -0.75 -24.05
CA LEU A 271 -49.88 0.50 -24.48
C LEU A 271 -50.47 1.70 -23.73
N GLU A 272 -51.75 1.66 -23.44
CA GLU A 272 -52.40 2.69 -22.66
C GLU A 272 -51.88 2.72 -21.22
N ASN A 273 -51.81 1.57 -20.57
CA ASN A 273 -51.25 1.47 -19.22
C ASN A 273 -49.79 1.91 -19.19
N ALA A 274 -48.97 1.48 -20.15
CA ALA A 274 -47.58 1.90 -20.24
C ALA A 274 -47.42 3.42 -20.46
N PHE A 275 -48.33 4.03 -21.23
CA PHE A 275 -48.32 5.49 -21.42
C PHE A 275 -48.60 6.25 -20.12
N TYR A 276 -49.65 5.84 -19.38
CA TYR A 276 -49.99 6.49 -18.11
C TYR A 276 -48.89 6.30 -17.09
N GLU A 277 -48.36 5.09 -16.96
CA GLU A 277 -47.25 4.78 -16.04
C GLU A 277 -45.98 5.63 -16.35
N LEU A 278 -45.60 5.69 -17.63
CA LEU A 278 -44.45 6.53 -18.05
C LEU A 278 -44.76 8.03 -17.86
N SER A 279 -45.98 8.47 -18.07
CA SER A 279 -46.37 9.88 -17.84
C SER A 279 -46.30 10.24 -16.35
N ASP A 280 -46.77 9.36 -15.48
CA ASP A 280 -46.70 9.56 -14.02
C ASP A 280 -45.24 9.60 -13.56
N ILE A 281 -44.39 8.68 -14.04
CA ILE A 281 -42.96 8.68 -13.77
C ILE A 281 -42.29 9.99 -14.24
N ALA A 282 -42.64 10.46 -15.42
CA ALA A 282 -42.13 11.73 -15.95
C ALA A 282 -42.54 12.93 -15.08
N GLU A 283 -43.78 12.95 -14.58
CA GLU A 283 -44.29 14.00 -13.69
C GLU A 283 -43.62 13.93 -12.31
N GLU A 284 -43.39 12.73 -11.78
CA GLU A 284 -42.61 12.54 -10.55
C GLU A 284 -41.18 13.08 -10.68
N PHE A 285 -40.47 12.77 -11.77
CA PHE A 285 -39.14 13.34 -12.05
C PHE A 285 -39.18 14.85 -12.19
N ASN A 286 -40.18 15.40 -12.85
CA ASN A 286 -40.36 16.85 -12.97
C ASN A 286 -40.61 17.51 -11.60
N SER A 287 -41.46 16.92 -10.79
CA SER A 287 -41.78 17.37 -9.43
C SER A 287 -40.54 17.28 -8.52
N TYR A 288 -39.73 16.23 -8.69
CA TYR A 288 -38.49 16.07 -7.94
C TYR A 288 -37.45 17.11 -8.35
N SER A 289 -37.26 17.33 -9.66
CA SER A 289 -36.34 18.36 -10.19
C SER A 289 -36.64 19.76 -9.63
N GLN A 290 -37.97 20.12 -9.57
CA GLN A 290 -38.40 21.42 -9.03
C GLN A 290 -38.10 21.60 -7.52
N LYS A 291 -37.94 20.51 -6.77
CA LYS A 291 -37.64 20.56 -5.34
C LYS A 291 -36.15 20.58 -5.05
N LEU A 292 -35.32 20.21 -6.04
CA LEU A 292 -33.86 20.21 -5.91
C LEU A 292 -33.34 21.66 -5.94
N VAL A 293 -32.72 22.03 -4.85
CA VAL A 293 -32.01 23.32 -4.76
C VAL A 293 -30.57 23.08 -5.19
N TYR A 294 -30.27 23.38 -6.45
CA TYR A 294 -28.91 23.37 -6.98
C TYR A 294 -28.44 24.82 -7.16
N ASP A 295 -27.31 25.12 -6.53
CA ASP A 295 -26.68 26.44 -6.61
C ASP A 295 -25.34 26.34 -7.37
N PRO A 296 -25.36 26.50 -8.71
CA PRO A 296 -24.16 26.47 -9.52
C PRO A 296 -23.21 27.64 -9.25
N ALA A 297 -23.74 28.78 -8.83
CA ALA A 297 -22.92 29.94 -8.52
C ALA A 297 -22.06 29.68 -7.28
N ARG A 298 -22.67 29.10 -6.25
CA ARG A 298 -21.94 28.71 -5.03
C ARG A 298 -20.88 27.63 -5.30
N LEU A 299 -21.21 26.63 -6.13
CA LEU A 299 -20.23 25.61 -6.53
C LEU A 299 -19.03 26.24 -7.24
N ALA A 300 -19.28 27.15 -8.18
CA ALA A 300 -18.22 27.85 -8.90
C ALA A 300 -17.35 28.71 -7.95
N GLU A 301 -17.95 29.42 -7.00
CA GLU A 301 -17.22 30.17 -5.98
C GLU A 301 -16.31 29.29 -5.11
N VAL A 302 -16.85 28.13 -4.66
CA VAL A 302 -16.08 27.18 -3.84
C VAL A 302 -14.92 26.61 -4.65
N GLN A 303 -15.14 26.23 -5.90
CA GLN A 303 -14.10 25.70 -6.80
C GLN A 303 -13.04 26.75 -7.12
N GLU A 304 -13.43 28.00 -7.37
CA GLU A 304 -12.48 29.10 -7.58
C GLU A 304 -11.61 29.33 -6.33
N ARG A 305 -12.25 29.32 -5.15
CA ARG A 305 -11.54 29.49 -3.88
C ARG A 305 -10.60 28.31 -3.57
N LEU A 306 -11.05 27.07 -3.80
CA LEU A 306 -10.20 25.87 -3.69
C LEU A 306 -9.04 25.90 -4.67
N SER A 307 -9.29 26.33 -5.92
CA SER A 307 -8.23 26.49 -6.93
C SER A 307 -7.15 27.45 -6.45
N LEU A 308 -7.54 28.60 -5.88
CA LEU A 308 -6.61 29.55 -5.29
C LEU A 308 -5.78 28.92 -4.17
N ILE A 309 -6.44 28.18 -3.27
CA ILE A 309 -5.76 27.50 -2.16
C ILE A 309 -4.80 26.43 -2.69
N TYR A 310 -5.20 25.62 -3.67
CA TYR A 310 -4.35 24.61 -4.28
C TYR A 310 -3.15 25.21 -5.04
N ASP A 311 -3.34 26.36 -5.69
CA ASP A 311 -2.25 27.09 -6.34
C ASP A 311 -1.25 27.62 -5.31
N LEU A 312 -1.73 28.09 -4.16
CA LEU A 312 -0.86 28.51 -3.05
C LEU A 312 -0.15 27.32 -2.41
N LYS A 313 -0.83 26.20 -2.19
CA LYS A 313 -0.20 24.96 -1.70
C LYS A 313 0.86 24.46 -2.67
N LYS A 314 0.60 24.49 -3.97
CA LYS A 314 1.57 24.09 -4.99
C LYS A 314 2.83 24.97 -4.99
N LYS A 315 2.70 26.25 -4.63
CA LYS A 315 3.83 27.19 -4.59
C LYS A 315 4.58 27.14 -3.26
N TYR A 316 3.88 26.97 -2.13
CA TYR A 316 4.39 27.25 -0.80
C TYR A 316 4.30 26.11 0.20
N ALA A 317 3.68 24.97 -0.15
CA ALA A 317 3.62 23.78 0.67
C ALA A 317 4.39 22.61 0.02
N SER A 318 4.59 21.52 0.77
CA SER A 318 5.30 20.33 0.30
C SER A 318 4.54 19.56 -0.80
N SER A 319 3.20 19.66 -0.77
CA SER A 319 2.31 19.05 -1.77
C SER A 319 0.97 19.78 -1.80
N GLN A 320 0.16 19.51 -2.82
CA GLN A 320 -1.21 20.05 -2.89
C GLN A 320 -2.14 19.48 -1.81
N SER A 321 -1.82 18.33 -1.24
CA SER A 321 -2.54 17.69 -0.13
C SER A 321 -2.02 18.11 1.25
N ALA A 322 -0.96 18.91 1.33
CA ALA A 322 -0.43 19.38 2.60
C ALA A 322 -1.46 20.24 3.36
N PRO A 323 -1.44 20.23 4.70
CA PRO A 323 -2.32 21.09 5.49
C PRO A 323 -2.01 22.57 5.27
N LEU A 324 -3.00 23.44 5.45
CA LEU A 324 -2.82 24.89 5.33
C LEU A 324 -1.79 25.47 6.31
N SER A 325 -1.54 24.77 7.42
CA SER A 325 -0.50 25.13 8.39
C SER A 325 0.88 25.26 7.74
N GLU A 326 1.21 24.45 6.72
CA GLU A 326 2.48 24.59 6.01
C GLU A 326 2.62 25.93 5.28
N ILE A 327 1.52 26.48 4.76
CA ILE A 327 1.53 27.82 4.15
C ILE A 327 1.74 28.89 5.21
N PHE A 328 1.12 28.75 6.38
CA PHE A 328 1.33 29.69 7.50
C PHE A 328 2.75 29.60 8.04
N ASP A 329 3.29 28.39 8.17
CA ASP A 329 4.69 28.17 8.53
C ASP A 329 5.65 28.79 7.49
N TYR A 330 5.31 28.67 6.20
CA TYR A 330 6.08 29.32 5.15
C TYR A 330 6.00 30.84 5.24
N LEU A 331 4.81 31.39 5.51
CA LEU A 331 4.60 32.82 5.69
C LEU A 331 5.45 33.38 6.84
N GLU A 332 5.41 32.73 8.00
CA GLU A 332 6.21 33.09 9.17
C GLU A 332 7.72 33.04 8.86
N LYS A 333 8.15 31.96 8.19
CA LYS A 333 9.54 31.83 7.73
C LYS A 333 9.92 32.93 6.75
N ALA A 334 9.06 33.22 5.77
CA ALA A 334 9.32 34.29 4.79
C ALA A 334 9.41 35.67 5.44
N GLN A 335 8.56 35.98 6.42
CA GLN A 335 8.61 37.23 7.19
C GLN A 335 9.91 37.32 8.00
N THR A 336 10.26 36.25 8.71
CA THR A 336 11.53 36.16 9.44
C THR A 336 12.74 36.39 8.53
N MET A 337 12.70 35.82 7.33
CA MET A 337 13.74 35.96 6.31
C MET A 337 13.84 37.42 5.82
N LEU A 338 12.71 38.10 5.62
CA LEU A 338 12.70 39.49 5.21
C LEU A 338 13.31 40.42 6.27
N GLU A 339 13.00 40.20 7.54
CA GLU A 339 13.59 40.95 8.66
C GLU A 339 15.11 40.74 8.72
N GLN A 340 15.57 39.50 8.57
CA GLN A 340 16.99 39.16 8.58
C GLN A 340 17.74 39.74 7.38
N LEU A 341 17.16 39.71 6.19
CA LEU A 341 17.73 40.31 4.98
C LEU A 341 17.71 41.85 5.05
N GLY A 342 16.79 42.45 5.81
CA GLY A 342 16.66 43.89 5.99
C GLY A 342 17.67 44.51 6.97
N SER A 343 18.07 43.77 7.99
CA SER A 343 18.97 44.23 9.06
C SER A 343 20.43 43.89 8.73
N GLY A 344 21.15 44.73 8.10
CA GLY A 344 22.53 44.60 7.60
C GLY A 344 23.61 43.97 8.52
N ALA A 345 24.84 44.34 8.34
CA ALA A 345 26.11 43.73 8.78
C ALA A 345 26.24 43.24 10.26
N GLN A 346 25.48 43.82 11.20
CA GLN A 346 25.55 43.43 12.62
C GLN A 346 24.97 42.01 12.90
N ASN A 347 24.05 41.52 12.03
CA ASN A 347 23.48 40.17 12.21
C ASN A 347 24.37 39.05 11.65
N LYS A 348 25.36 39.36 10.80
CA LYS A 348 26.24 38.37 10.20
C LYS A 348 27.19 37.71 11.21
N GLU A 349 27.82 38.50 12.06
CA GLU A 349 28.74 37.97 13.09
C GLU A 349 28.00 37.13 14.11
N ALA A 350 26.88 37.61 14.63
CA ALA A 350 26.04 36.84 15.56
C ALA A 350 25.53 35.53 14.94
N LEU A 351 25.10 35.56 13.67
CA LEU A 351 24.64 34.38 12.95
C LEU A 351 25.78 33.40 12.70
N ALA A 352 27.00 33.89 12.41
CA ALA A 352 28.18 33.04 12.24
C ALA A 352 28.57 32.33 13.57
N GLU A 353 28.49 33.04 14.70
CA GLU A 353 28.71 32.44 16.03
C GLU A 353 27.65 31.37 16.35
N GLU A 354 26.37 31.64 16.09
CA GLU A 354 25.30 30.67 16.27
C GLU A 354 25.48 29.42 15.39
N ILE A 355 25.91 29.59 14.14
CA ILE A 355 26.22 28.48 13.24
C ILE A 355 27.36 27.64 13.80
N ALA A 356 28.44 28.28 14.27
CA ALA A 356 29.59 27.57 14.84
C ALA A 356 29.21 26.74 16.08
N GLU A 357 28.31 27.25 16.91
CA GLU A 357 27.80 26.51 18.08
C GLU A 357 26.88 25.36 17.65
N LEU A 358 25.99 25.60 16.67
CA LEU A 358 25.15 24.54 16.11
C LEU A 358 25.96 23.43 15.44
N GLU A 359 27.04 23.77 14.74
CA GLU A 359 27.95 22.79 14.14
C GLU A 359 28.56 21.83 15.17
N LYS A 360 29.04 22.38 16.30
CA LYS A 360 29.56 21.58 17.40
C LYS A 360 28.47 20.63 17.95
N ARG A 361 27.27 21.14 18.17
CA ARG A 361 26.14 20.35 18.68
C ARG A 361 25.72 19.26 17.70
N VAL A 362 25.61 19.59 16.40
CA VAL A 362 25.31 18.64 15.34
C VAL A 362 26.37 17.54 15.27
N TYR A 363 27.66 17.91 15.31
CA TYR A 363 28.73 16.94 15.26
C TYR A 363 28.74 15.98 16.46
N ILE A 364 28.56 16.51 17.67
CA ILE A 364 28.49 15.69 18.90
C ILE A 364 27.30 14.74 18.84
N ALA A 365 26.14 15.24 18.43
CA ALA A 365 24.93 14.42 18.31
C ALA A 365 25.08 13.34 17.23
N ALA A 366 25.65 13.70 16.06
CA ALA A 366 25.93 12.75 14.98
C ALA A 366 26.87 11.62 15.43
N LYS A 367 27.93 11.97 16.17
CA LYS A 367 28.89 11.00 16.68
C LYS A 367 28.24 10.04 17.67
N LYS A 368 27.44 10.55 18.60
CA LYS A 368 26.69 9.73 19.57
C LYS A 368 25.74 8.74 18.89
N ILE A 369 25.04 9.18 17.83
CA ILE A 369 24.17 8.33 17.02
C ILE A 369 25.02 7.26 16.30
N SER A 370 26.14 7.63 15.70
CA SER A 370 27.05 6.71 15.00
C SER A 370 27.60 5.63 15.92
N GLU A 371 28.06 5.98 17.11
CA GLU A 371 28.53 5.01 18.12
C GLU A 371 27.46 3.97 18.49
N LYS A 372 26.20 4.42 18.68
CA LYS A 372 25.08 3.51 18.95
C LYS A 372 24.78 2.60 17.76
N ARG A 373 24.80 3.12 16.54
CA ARG A 373 24.63 2.34 15.31
C ARG A 373 25.70 1.30 15.12
N GLN A 374 26.97 1.64 15.35
CA GLN A 374 28.10 0.69 15.27
C GLN A 374 27.94 -0.46 16.27
N ASN A 375 27.56 -0.14 17.50
CA ASN A 375 27.31 -1.14 18.53
C ASN A 375 26.20 -2.11 18.14
N ILE A 376 25.01 -1.59 17.82
CA ILE A 376 23.87 -2.43 17.45
C ILE A 376 24.10 -3.14 16.11
N GLY A 377 24.81 -2.52 15.16
CA GLY A 377 25.19 -3.12 13.89
C GLY A 377 26.06 -4.36 14.06
N SER A 378 26.98 -4.35 15.01
CA SER A 378 27.80 -5.50 15.36
C SER A 378 26.98 -6.64 15.98
N ILE A 379 26.05 -6.29 16.89
CA ILE A 379 25.13 -7.26 17.51
C ILE A 379 24.23 -7.88 16.43
N LEU A 380 23.59 -7.06 15.60
CA LEU A 380 22.72 -7.50 14.51
C LEU A 380 23.47 -8.43 13.54
N SER A 381 24.71 -8.08 13.18
CA SER A 381 25.52 -8.90 12.27
C SER A 381 25.75 -10.31 12.82
N ASN A 382 26.01 -10.43 14.11
CA ASN A 382 26.22 -11.70 14.77
C ASN A 382 24.90 -12.50 14.92
N GLU A 383 23.82 -11.86 15.35
CA GLU A 383 22.52 -12.53 15.55
C GLU A 383 21.97 -13.07 14.23
N VAL A 384 21.98 -12.25 13.16
CA VAL A 384 21.55 -12.70 11.83
C VAL A 384 22.39 -13.88 11.36
N SER A 385 23.73 -13.79 11.47
CA SER A 385 24.64 -14.87 11.05
C SER A 385 24.38 -16.17 11.84
N ASN A 386 24.03 -16.07 13.12
CA ASN A 386 23.70 -17.24 13.94
C ASN A 386 22.37 -17.87 13.51
N ILE A 387 21.33 -17.07 13.23
CA ILE A 387 20.06 -17.58 12.71
C ILE A 387 20.28 -18.25 11.34
N LEU A 388 21.04 -17.62 10.43
CA LEU A 388 21.35 -18.16 9.12
C LEU A 388 22.01 -19.53 9.18
N LYS A 389 22.89 -19.77 10.17
CA LYS A 389 23.47 -21.11 10.40
C LYS A 389 22.39 -22.16 10.66
N THR A 390 21.38 -21.86 11.48
CA THR A 390 20.27 -22.77 11.77
C THR A 390 19.36 -22.99 10.55
N LEU A 391 19.31 -22.02 9.64
CA LEU A 391 18.54 -22.06 8.40
C LEU A 391 19.31 -22.72 7.22
N GLY A 392 20.38 -23.48 7.50
CA GLY A 392 21.15 -24.21 6.49
C GLY A 392 22.15 -23.36 5.71
N MET A 393 22.42 -22.16 6.16
CA MET A 393 23.40 -21.24 5.55
C MET A 393 24.64 -21.09 6.47
N GLY A 394 25.25 -22.23 6.84
CA GLY A 394 26.34 -22.28 7.85
C GLY A 394 27.57 -21.43 7.51
N ASN A 395 27.83 -21.19 6.24
CA ASN A 395 28.94 -20.39 5.74
C ASN A 395 28.55 -18.93 5.43
N ALA A 396 27.27 -18.58 5.54
CA ALA A 396 26.81 -17.23 5.28
C ALA A 396 27.30 -16.26 6.36
N ARG A 397 27.69 -15.08 5.93
CA ARG A 397 28.07 -13.97 6.81
C ARG A 397 27.25 -12.76 6.45
N PHE A 398 26.51 -12.27 7.43
CA PHE A 398 25.81 -11.00 7.34
C PHE A 398 26.63 -9.91 8.02
N SER A 399 26.65 -8.71 7.45
CA SER A 399 27.37 -7.57 8.00
C SER A 399 26.58 -6.29 7.80
N VAL A 400 26.47 -5.50 8.84
CA VAL A 400 25.99 -4.11 8.74
C VAL A 400 27.22 -3.24 8.45
N ASN A 401 27.30 -2.76 7.22
CA ASN A 401 28.37 -1.85 6.79
C ASN A 401 27.97 -0.42 7.18
N ILE A 402 28.71 0.18 8.08
CA ILE A 402 28.51 1.55 8.56
C ILE A 402 29.78 2.32 8.25
N THR A 403 29.67 3.26 7.32
CA THR A 403 30.81 4.11 6.91
C THR A 403 30.47 5.57 7.11
N GLU A 404 31.40 6.32 7.67
CA GLU A 404 31.22 7.76 7.80
C GLU A 404 31.25 8.44 6.43
N LYS A 405 30.43 9.45 6.26
CA LYS A 405 30.44 10.32 5.07
C LYS A 405 31.74 11.10 5.04
N ALA A 406 32.41 11.11 3.88
CA ALA A 406 33.61 11.89 3.67
C ALA A 406 33.27 13.39 3.53
N GLY A 407 34.09 14.24 4.12
CA GLY A 407 33.93 15.69 3.99
C GLY A 407 34.88 16.48 4.85
N SER A 408 35.07 17.75 4.53
CA SER A 408 35.94 18.69 5.25
C SER A 408 35.19 19.48 6.32
N ASN A 409 33.88 19.58 6.22
CA ASN A 409 33.02 20.35 7.14
C ASN A 409 31.84 19.48 7.63
N VAL A 410 31.10 19.99 8.60
CA VAL A 410 29.96 19.28 9.22
C VAL A 410 28.86 18.98 8.21
N GLU A 411 28.60 19.88 7.26
CA GLU A 411 27.57 19.71 6.25
C GLU A 411 27.87 18.55 5.28
N GLN A 412 29.14 18.41 4.86
CA GLN A 412 29.57 17.30 4.00
C GLN A 412 29.60 15.99 4.75
N ARG A 413 30.00 16.02 6.05
CA ARG A 413 30.12 14.83 6.91
C ARG A 413 28.78 14.38 7.49
N CYS A 414 27.79 15.25 7.56
CA CYS A 414 26.47 14.94 8.10
C CYS A 414 25.40 15.04 7.01
N GLY A 415 24.30 14.35 7.22
CA GLY A 415 23.06 14.51 6.48
C GLY A 415 21.89 14.61 7.47
N PRO A 416 20.65 14.67 7.00
CA PRO A 416 19.50 14.86 7.86
C PRO A 416 19.32 13.77 8.93
N PHE A 417 19.99 12.63 8.78
CA PHE A 417 19.85 11.48 9.68
C PHE A 417 21.17 11.05 10.34
N GLY A 418 22.19 11.90 10.37
CA GLY A 418 23.48 11.60 10.95
C GLY A 418 24.62 11.57 9.93
N MET A 419 25.79 11.07 10.38
CA MET A 419 27.03 11.06 9.59
C MET A 419 27.29 9.74 8.86
N ASP A 420 26.43 8.72 9.02
CA ASP A 420 26.68 7.38 8.52
C ASP A 420 25.99 7.11 7.20
N ASN A 421 26.65 6.33 6.33
CA ASN A 421 26.05 5.54 5.28
C ASN A 421 25.90 4.11 5.80
N ILE A 422 24.70 3.56 5.73
CA ILE A 422 24.38 2.26 6.30
C ILE A 422 23.87 1.35 5.20
N GLU A 423 24.50 0.20 5.06
CA GLU A 423 24.12 -0.81 4.08
C GLU A 423 24.25 -2.21 4.66
N PHE A 424 23.23 -3.03 4.48
CA PHE A 424 23.25 -4.44 4.86
C PHE A 424 23.90 -5.26 3.75
N LEU A 425 24.96 -5.98 4.11
CA LEU A 425 25.73 -6.81 3.20
C LEU A 425 25.65 -8.27 3.62
N ILE A 426 25.74 -9.15 2.64
CA ILE A 426 25.78 -10.59 2.87
C ILE A 426 26.78 -11.27 1.96
N SER A 427 27.41 -12.33 2.48
CA SER A 427 28.13 -13.33 1.71
C SER A 427 27.44 -14.67 1.97
N ALA A 428 26.88 -15.30 0.95
CA ALA A 428 26.18 -16.58 1.08
C ALA A 428 27.14 -17.77 1.27
N ASN A 429 28.35 -17.69 0.69
CA ASN A 429 29.30 -18.79 0.65
C ASN A 429 30.66 -18.40 1.25
N ALA A 430 31.36 -19.40 1.80
CA ALA A 430 32.72 -19.19 2.32
C ALA A 430 33.64 -18.67 1.21
N GLY A 431 34.38 -17.59 1.51
CA GLY A 431 35.34 -16.99 0.57
C GLY A 431 34.72 -16.02 -0.46
N SER A 432 33.40 -15.93 -0.54
CA SER A 432 32.75 -14.94 -1.38
C SER A 432 32.81 -13.54 -0.76
N PRO A 433 32.83 -12.47 -1.58
CA PRO A 433 32.78 -11.11 -1.07
C PRO A 433 31.42 -10.80 -0.43
N LEU A 434 31.40 -9.84 0.49
CA LEU A 434 30.18 -9.25 0.99
C LEU A 434 29.55 -8.40 -0.11
N LEU A 435 28.30 -8.65 -0.44
CA LEU A 435 27.53 -7.96 -1.46
C LEU A 435 26.22 -7.39 -0.86
N PRO A 436 25.65 -6.31 -1.43
CA PRO A 436 24.33 -5.84 -1.07
C PRO A 436 23.26 -6.94 -1.11
N LEU A 437 22.29 -6.90 -0.19
CA LEU A 437 21.20 -7.88 -0.15
C LEU A 437 20.49 -8.05 -1.51
N ALA A 438 20.32 -6.96 -2.24
CA ALA A 438 19.70 -6.96 -3.58
C ALA A 438 20.47 -7.77 -4.64
N ARG A 439 21.70 -8.23 -4.35
CA ARG A 439 22.53 -9.03 -5.26
C ARG A 439 22.54 -10.52 -4.92
N ILE A 440 21.71 -10.98 -4.00
CA ILE A 440 21.53 -12.40 -3.74
C ILE A 440 20.90 -13.04 -4.97
N ALA A 441 21.57 -14.04 -5.54
CA ALA A 441 21.14 -14.66 -6.79
C ALA A 441 20.06 -15.75 -6.62
N SER A 442 19.93 -16.33 -5.42
CA SER A 442 18.99 -17.44 -5.13
C SER A 442 17.77 -16.95 -4.36
N GLY A 443 16.57 -17.19 -4.91
CA GLY A 443 15.30 -16.85 -4.24
C GLY A 443 15.17 -17.54 -2.87
N GLY A 444 15.54 -18.82 -2.76
CA GLY A 444 15.49 -19.53 -1.48
C GLY A 444 16.50 -19.02 -0.44
N GLU A 445 17.71 -18.64 -0.85
CA GLU A 445 18.68 -18.01 0.06
C GLU A 445 18.15 -16.65 0.53
N LEU A 446 17.60 -15.86 -0.38
CA LEU A 446 17.00 -14.56 -0.07
C LEU A 446 15.86 -14.70 0.93
N SER A 447 14.93 -15.63 0.71
CA SER A 447 13.78 -15.85 1.61
C SER A 447 14.24 -16.26 3.02
N ARG A 448 15.30 -17.08 3.15
CA ARG A 448 15.89 -17.42 4.45
C ARG A 448 16.60 -16.26 5.13
N VAL A 449 17.30 -15.43 4.37
CA VAL A 449 17.89 -14.18 4.90
C VAL A 449 16.80 -13.25 5.40
N MET A 450 15.73 -13.10 4.64
CA MET A 450 14.58 -12.29 5.06
C MET A 450 13.91 -12.87 6.31
N LEU A 451 13.75 -14.18 6.40
CA LEU A 451 13.24 -14.81 7.62
C LEU A 451 14.13 -14.50 8.84
N ALA A 452 15.45 -14.59 8.69
CA ALA A 452 16.38 -14.27 9.77
C ALA A 452 16.25 -12.81 10.21
N LEU A 453 16.22 -11.87 9.27
CA LEU A 453 16.05 -10.43 9.54
C LEU A 453 14.68 -10.14 10.18
N LYS A 454 13.59 -10.64 9.59
CA LYS A 454 12.23 -10.45 10.12
C LYS A 454 12.05 -11.07 11.51
N THR A 455 12.75 -12.15 11.83
CA THR A 455 12.74 -12.74 13.18
C THR A 455 13.34 -11.78 14.21
N ILE A 456 14.44 -11.09 13.88
CA ILE A 456 15.07 -10.10 14.77
C ILE A 456 14.24 -8.83 14.83
N PHE A 457 13.72 -8.37 13.70
CA PHE A 457 12.93 -7.15 13.61
C PHE A 457 11.46 -7.32 14.03
N ALA A 458 11.03 -8.51 14.45
CA ALA A 458 9.63 -8.81 14.75
C ALA A 458 8.95 -7.83 15.73
N ARG A 459 9.72 -7.16 16.58
CA ARG A 459 9.21 -6.19 17.57
C ARG A 459 9.09 -4.77 17.04
N ILE A 460 9.84 -4.44 15.99
CA ILE A 460 9.95 -3.07 15.46
C ILE A 460 9.37 -2.93 14.05
N ASP A 461 9.26 -4.02 13.33
CA ASP A 461 8.62 -4.05 12.01
C ASP A 461 7.10 -3.93 12.20
N THR A 462 6.46 -3.04 11.46
CA THR A 462 5.02 -2.73 11.57
C THR A 462 4.17 -3.52 10.58
N VAL A 463 4.78 -4.14 9.57
CA VAL A 463 4.05 -4.90 8.54
C VAL A 463 3.36 -6.13 9.13
N PRO A 464 2.02 -6.21 9.08
CA PRO A 464 1.27 -7.25 9.77
C PRO A 464 1.27 -8.61 9.07
N THR A 465 1.52 -8.66 7.76
CA THR A 465 1.44 -9.90 6.97
C THR A 465 2.74 -10.13 6.19
N LEU A 466 3.31 -11.32 6.30
CA LEU A 466 4.53 -11.72 5.59
C LEU A 466 4.26 -12.97 4.76
N VAL A 467 4.73 -12.96 3.52
CA VAL A 467 4.61 -14.10 2.58
C VAL A 467 6.00 -14.61 2.25
N PHE A 468 6.24 -15.89 2.46
CA PHE A 468 7.50 -16.54 2.12
C PHE A 468 7.29 -17.54 0.98
N ASP A 469 7.91 -17.25 -0.16
CA ASP A 469 7.97 -18.13 -1.31
C ASP A 469 9.39 -18.70 -1.47
N GLU A 470 9.52 -19.91 -2.01
CA GLU A 470 10.78 -20.61 -2.28
C GLU A 470 11.70 -20.80 -1.06
N ILE A 471 11.23 -20.60 0.17
CA ILE A 471 12.05 -20.68 1.38
C ILE A 471 12.63 -22.08 1.60
N ASP A 472 11.98 -23.10 1.05
CA ASP A 472 12.31 -24.51 1.10
C ASP A 472 13.22 -24.98 -0.05
N THR A 473 13.61 -24.08 -0.95
CA THR A 473 14.48 -24.43 -2.09
C THR A 473 15.88 -24.83 -1.61
N GLY A 474 16.27 -26.04 -1.97
CA GLY A 474 17.61 -26.60 -1.67
C GLY A 474 17.83 -27.00 -0.22
N ILE A 475 16.78 -27.16 0.58
CA ILE A 475 16.88 -27.61 1.97
C ILE A 475 16.01 -28.85 2.23
N GLY A 476 16.29 -29.53 3.35
CA GLY A 476 15.54 -30.68 3.85
C GLY A 476 15.98 -31.04 5.26
N GLY A 477 15.46 -32.13 5.82
CA GLY A 477 15.84 -32.63 7.12
C GLY A 477 15.75 -31.62 8.25
N GLU A 478 16.80 -31.51 9.05
CA GLU A 478 16.86 -30.62 10.23
C GLU A 478 16.71 -29.13 9.88
N VAL A 479 17.20 -28.70 8.71
CA VAL A 479 17.08 -27.31 8.26
C VAL A 479 15.63 -26.94 8.01
N ALA A 480 14.85 -27.81 7.37
CA ALA A 480 13.44 -27.56 7.13
C ALA A 480 12.63 -27.48 8.44
N VAL A 481 12.97 -28.30 9.43
CA VAL A 481 12.40 -28.24 10.79
C VAL A 481 12.73 -26.90 11.45
N ALA A 482 13.97 -26.41 11.33
CA ALA A 482 14.37 -25.12 11.86
C ALA A 482 13.62 -23.95 11.18
N VAL A 483 13.48 -23.99 9.85
CA VAL A 483 12.69 -23.00 9.09
C VAL A 483 11.24 -22.97 9.59
N GLY A 484 10.58 -24.13 9.69
CA GLY A 484 9.20 -24.24 10.22
C GLY A 484 9.07 -23.66 11.63
N SER A 485 10.03 -23.95 12.51
CA SER A 485 10.07 -23.40 13.88
C SER A 485 10.23 -21.88 13.90
N HIS A 486 11.08 -21.31 13.04
CA HIS A 486 11.25 -19.86 12.95
C HIS A 486 10.00 -19.17 12.39
N LEU A 487 9.36 -19.72 11.35
CA LEU A 487 8.08 -19.22 10.83
C LEU A 487 6.98 -19.24 11.89
N LYS A 488 6.89 -20.35 12.65
CA LYS A 488 5.93 -20.48 13.76
C LYS A 488 6.14 -19.44 14.86
N LYS A 489 7.40 -19.20 15.24
CA LYS A 489 7.73 -18.14 16.23
C LYS A 489 7.33 -16.76 15.73
N LEU A 490 7.59 -16.46 14.47
CA LEU A 490 7.25 -15.18 13.86
C LEU A 490 5.72 -15.01 13.77
N ALA A 491 4.99 -16.09 13.55
CA ALA A 491 3.53 -16.12 13.47
C ALA A 491 2.82 -15.78 14.80
N ALA A 492 3.52 -15.82 15.92
CA ALA A 492 2.96 -15.40 17.20
C ALA A 492 2.54 -13.91 17.23
N SER A 493 3.18 -13.08 16.40
CA SER A 493 2.91 -11.64 16.33
C SER A 493 2.48 -11.16 14.94
N ARG A 494 2.55 -12.01 13.89
CA ARG A 494 2.30 -11.67 12.49
C ARG A 494 1.42 -12.72 11.83
N GLN A 495 0.77 -12.34 10.75
CA GLN A 495 0.18 -13.32 9.84
C GLN A 495 1.26 -13.78 8.85
N ILE A 496 1.50 -15.08 8.78
CA ILE A 496 2.56 -15.67 7.95
C ILE A 496 1.92 -16.58 6.91
N PHE A 497 2.25 -16.35 5.64
CA PHE A 497 1.98 -17.27 4.56
C PHE A 497 3.30 -17.91 4.10
N CYS A 498 3.31 -19.23 3.93
CA CYS A 498 4.46 -19.93 3.39
C CYS A 498 4.02 -20.89 2.29
N ILE A 499 4.64 -20.75 1.13
CA ILE A 499 4.50 -21.73 0.05
C ILE A 499 5.60 -22.75 0.22
N THR A 500 5.22 -24.01 0.42
CA THR A 500 6.19 -25.10 0.61
C THR A 500 5.69 -26.42 0.03
N HIS A 501 6.65 -27.26 -0.35
CA HIS A 501 6.41 -28.66 -0.69
C HIS A 501 6.92 -29.61 0.42
N LEU A 502 7.57 -29.06 1.48
CA LEU A 502 8.14 -29.84 2.57
C LEU A 502 7.16 -30.01 3.73
N ALA A 503 6.81 -31.27 4.01
CA ALA A 503 6.00 -31.64 5.17
C ALA A 503 6.60 -31.13 6.49
N SER A 504 7.94 -31.16 6.61
CA SER A 504 8.69 -30.70 7.79
C SER A 504 8.47 -29.21 8.14
N ILE A 505 8.06 -28.39 7.17
CA ILE A 505 7.66 -27.00 7.39
C ILE A 505 6.15 -26.95 7.64
N ALA A 506 5.36 -27.67 6.84
CA ALA A 506 3.90 -27.60 6.87
C ALA A 506 3.31 -28.05 8.22
N VAL A 507 3.94 -28.97 8.93
CA VAL A 507 3.48 -29.44 10.24
C VAL A 507 3.47 -28.36 11.33
N TYR A 508 4.25 -27.29 11.17
CA TYR A 508 4.27 -26.15 12.11
C TYR A 508 3.13 -25.14 11.89
N ALA A 509 2.42 -25.24 10.77
CA ALA A 509 1.38 -24.28 10.43
C ALA A 509 0.17 -24.38 11.38
N ASP A 510 -0.50 -23.26 11.60
CA ASP A 510 -1.82 -23.20 12.26
C ASP A 510 -2.93 -23.59 11.30
N ASN A 511 -2.79 -23.18 10.04
CA ASN A 511 -3.75 -23.42 8.97
C ASN A 511 -3.04 -23.98 7.74
N GLN A 512 -3.68 -24.90 7.04
CA GLN A 512 -3.14 -25.44 5.79
C GLN A 512 -4.18 -25.33 4.67
N ILE A 513 -3.77 -24.71 3.59
CA ILE A 513 -4.59 -24.52 2.39
C ILE A 513 -3.99 -25.37 1.28
N LYS A 514 -4.78 -26.30 0.76
CA LYS A 514 -4.40 -27.19 -0.34
C LYS A 514 -4.88 -26.61 -1.67
N ILE A 515 -3.97 -26.59 -2.64
CA ILE A 515 -4.24 -26.14 -4.00
C ILE A 515 -4.13 -27.35 -4.93
N GLU A 516 -5.23 -27.68 -5.61
CA GLU A 516 -5.33 -28.82 -6.51
C GLU A 516 -5.70 -28.35 -7.91
N LYS A 517 -5.20 -29.07 -8.92
CA LYS A 517 -5.66 -28.93 -10.30
C LYS A 517 -6.84 -29.86 -10.55
N GLY A 518 -7.92 -29.30 -11.09
CA GLY A 518 -9.02 -30.04 -11.65
C GLY A 518 -9.09 -29.88 -13.16
N VAL A 519 -9.74 -30.81 -13.83
CA VAL A 519 -10.10 -30.66 -15.25
C VAL A 519 -11.62 -30.72 -15.31
N GLU A 520 -12.27 -29.59 -15.59
CA GLU A 520 -13.71 -29.48 -15.76
C GLU A 520 -13.99 -29.09 -17.20
N GLU A 521 -14.83 -29.86 -17.88
CA GLU A 521 -15.23 -29.63 -19.27
C GLU A 521 -14.04 -29.47 -20.26
N GLY A 522 -12.92 -30.18 -20.02
CA GLY A 522 -11.71 -30.10 -20.84
C GLY A 522 -10.85 -28.85 -20.61
N LYS A 523 -11.17 -28.03 -19.62
CA LYS A 523 -10.36 -26.89 -19.19
C LYS A 523 -9.73 -27.17 -17.84
N THR A 524 -8.48 -26.74 -17.67
CA THR A 524 -7.81 -26.82 -16.37
C THR A 524 -8.36 -25.71 -15.45
N SER A 525 -8.81 -26.11 -14.26
CA SER A 525 -9.20 -25.20 -13.17
C SER A 525 -8.35 -25.49 -11.94
N SER A 526 -8.17 -24.49 -11.07
CA SER A 526 -7.53 -24.65 -9.77
C SER A 526 -8.59 -24.54 -8.67
N HIS A 527 -8.59 -25.54 -7.78
CA HIS A 527 -9.43 -25.55 -6.59
C HIS A 527 -8.56 -25.30 -5.36
N VAL A 528 -9.08 -24.52 -4.43
CA VAL A 528 -8.39 -24.19 -3.18
C VAL A 528 -9.32 -24.53 -2.04
N ARG A 529 -8.83 -25.27 -1.06
CA ARG A 529 -9.58 -25.61 0.15
C ARG A 529 -8.68 -25.67 1.37
N GLU A 530 -9.23 -25.28 2.49
CA GLU A 530 -8.58 -25.50 3.77
C GLU A 530 -8.69 -26.99 4.13
N VAL A 531 -7.60 -27.57 4.61
CA VAL A 531 -7.55 -28.96 5.09
C VAL A 531 -7.31 -28.97 6.60
N ARG A 532 -8.10 -29.78 7.32
CA ARG A 532 -8.06 -29.89 8.79
C ARG A 532 -8.12 -31.36 9.21
N GLY A 533 -7.69 -31.66 10.43
CA GLY A 533 -7.77 -33.01 11.01
C GLY A 533 -7.16 -34.08 10.12
N GLU A 534 -7.92 -35.11 9.82
CA GLU A 534 -7.46 -36.25 8.99
C GLU A 534 -7.13 -35.85 7.55
N GLU A 535 -7.84 -34.89 6.96
CA GLU A 535 -7.48 -34.39 5.62
C GLU A 535 -6.11 -33.69 5.61
N ARG A 536 -5.77 -32.99 6.70
CA ARG A 536 -4.45 -32.41 6.86
C ARG A 536 -3.39 -33.48 7.04
N ALA A 537 -3.66 -34.53 7.83
CA ALA A 537 -2.76 -35.65 7.98
C ALA A 537 -2.51 -36.34 6.64
N ALA A 538 -3.55 -36.56 5.83
CA ALA A 538 -3.45 -37.13 4.49
C ALA A 538 -2.60 -36.25 3.54
N GLU A 539 -2.78 -34.92 3.58
CA GLU A 539 -1.97 -34.01 2.77
C GLU A 539 -0.49 -34.00 3.21
N ILE A 540 -0.22 -34.01 4.53
CA ILE A 540 1.14 -34.13 5.06
C ILE A 540 1.76 -35.48 4.64
N ALA A 541 1.00 -36.59 4.69
CA ALA A 541 1.46 -37.91 4.22
C ALA A 541 1.82 -37.85 2.72
N ARG A 542 0.97 -37.24 1.91
CA ARG A 542 1.24 -37.00 0.49
C ARG A 542 2.52 -36.19 0.26
N MET A 543 2.75 -35.16 1.07
CA MET A 543 3.97 -34.31 1.00
C MET A 543 5.22 -35.11 1.41
N LEU A 544 5.10 -36.11 2.28
CA LEU A 544 6.21 -36.98 2.74
C LEU A 544 6.63 -38.03 1.72
N SER A 545 5.66 -38.74 1.13
CA SER A 545 5.90 -39.95 0.33
C SER A 545 5.37 -39.85 -1.11
N GLY A 546 4.62 -38.82 -1.43
CA GLY A 546 3.86 -38.72 -2.69
C GLY A 546 2.55 -39.53 -2.70
N ASP A 547 2.28 -40.29 -1.64
CA ASP A 547 1.10 -41.17 -1.50
C ASP A 547 0.31 -40.77 -0.25
N SER A 548 -0.95 -40.37 -0.43
CA SER A 548 -1.87 -39.99 0.65
C SER A 548 -2.48 -41.17 1.39
N ASP A 549 -2.44 -42.37 0.81
CA ASP A 549 -3.21 -43.54 1.27
C ASP A 549 -2.33 -44.59 1.98
N SER A 550 -1.01 -44.40 2.00
CA SER A 550 -0.09 -45.25 2.72
C SER A 550 -0.28 -45.15 4.23
N GLU A 551 -0.67 -46.24 4.90
CA GLU A 551 -0.91 -46.26 6.34
C GLU A 551 0.33 -45.82 7.15
N GLN A 552 1.53 -46.24 6.72
CA GLN A 552 2.80 -45.82 7.33
C GLN A 552 3.05 -44.31 7.20
N SER A 553 2.74 -43.73 6.04
CA SER A 553 2.89 -42.29 5.80
C SER A 553 1.90 -41.48 6.61
N LEU A 554 0.66 -41.98 6.77
CA LEU A 554 -0.36 -41.36 7.61
C LEU A 554 0.02 -41.42 9.09
N GLU A 555 0.50 -42.55 9.58
CA GLU A 555 0.97 -42.68 10.97
C GLU A 555 2.14 -41.74 11.26
N HIS A 556 3.10 -41.64 10.34
CA HIS A 556 4.21 -40.70 10.44
C HIS A 556 3.73 -39.25 10.40
N ALA A 557 2.79 -38.89 9.51
CA ALA A 557 2.21 -37.57 9.42
C ALA A 557 1.50 -37.17 10.74
N ARG A 558 0.69 -38.08 11.31
CA ARG A 558 0.04 -37.84 12.61
C ARG A 558 1.05 -37.62 13.73
N SER A 559 2.07 -38.46 13.83
CA SER A 559 3.15 -38.31 14.82
C SER A 559 3.88 -36.95 14.68
N MET A 560 4.12 -36.48 13.45
CA MET A 560 4.72 -35.19 13.21
C MET A 560 3.77 -34.05 13.63
N LEU A 561 2.48 -34.16 13.32
CA LEU A 561 1.47 -33.14 13.71
C LEU A 561 1.31 -33.10 15.23
N GLU A 562 1.31 -34.22 15.94
CA GLU A 562 1.30 -34.24 17.40
C GLU A 562 2.54 -33.59 18.02
N LYS A 563 3.71 -33.80 17.43
CA LYS A 563 4.98 -33.31 17.96
C LYS A 563 5.19 -31.81 17.70
N PHE A 564 4.77 -31.32 16.56
CA PHE A 564 5.09 -29.97 16.07
C PHE A 564 3.88 -29.07 15.79
N GLY A 565 2.67 -29.66 15.69
CA GLY A 565 1.42 -28.95 15.41
C GLY A 565 0.93 -28.12 16.59
N THR A 566 -0.09 -27.32 16.34
CA THR A 566 -0.73 -26.50 17.37
C THR A 566 -1.66 -27.36 18.24
N PRO A 567 -1.77 -27.13 19.56
CA PRO A 567 -2.63 -27.92 20.48
C PRO A 567 -4.15 -27.89 20.18
N GLY A 568 -4.60 -27.42 19.05
CA GLY A 568 -5.98 -27.46 18.57
C GLY A 568 -6.21 -28.41 17.40
N ASP A 569 -5.16 -28.98 16.82
CA ASP A 569 -5.19 -29.96 15.73
C ASP A 569 -5.28 -31.42 16.25
N THR A 570 -5.53 -31.61 17.54
CA THR A 570 -5.75 -32.95 18.08
C THR A 570 -6.93 -33.62 17.37
N LEU A 571 -6.67 -34.79 16.86
CA LEU A 571 -7.55 -35.71 16.10
C LEU A 571 -8.76 -36.22 16.93
N PHE A 572 -9.55 -35.32 17.55
CA PHE A 572 -10.77 -35.67 18.25
C PHE A 572 -11.93 -34.74 17.89
#